data_ff35fd23522e02f2d3d4b7607050fbfa
#
_entry.id   ff35fd23522e02f2d3d4b7607050fbfa
#
_cell.length_a   1.000
_cell.length_b   1.000
_cell.length_c   1.000
_cell.angle_alpha   90.00
_cell.angle_beta   90.00
_cell.angle_gamma   90.00
#
_symmetry.space_group_name_H-M   'P 1'
#
loop_
_entity.id
_entity.type
_entity.pdbx_description
1 polymer ?
#
loop_
_entity_poly.entity_id
_entity_poly.type
_entity_poly.pdbx_seq_one_letter_code
_entity_poly.pdbx_strand_id
1 'polypeptide(L)'
;TAQLASKLDYIDKVLFVVDRKDLDYQTMKEYDRFEKGAANSNTSTAILKRQLEDDNAKIIITTIQKLATFIKKNAGHAVFDKHIVIIFDECHRSQFGDMHLAITKYFRNYHLFGFTGTPIFAVNAGIGKKPTLRTTEQAFGDQLHTYTIVDAINDRNVLPFRVDYIKTMDMEPDIDDKEVWDIDRERAFLAPERIRLVTDYILTHFDQKTYRGSKTYTFSVLQNIADVASASGRAAIEEIKQKQR
;
A
#
# COMPACT_ATOMS: atom_id res chain seq x y z
N THR A 1 -5.39 17.15 -4.31
CA THR A 1 -6.85 16.84 -4.41
C THR A 1 -7.60 17.36 -3.19
N ALA A 2 -7.26 16.93 -1.94
CA ALA A 2 -8.02 17.29 -0.72
C ALA A 2 -8.17 18.81 -0.50
N GLN A 3 -7.08 19.58 -0.60
CA GLN A 3 -7.12 21.04 -0.47
C GLN A 3 -7.95 21.74 -1.54
N LEU A 4 -7.95 21.24 -2.78
CA LEU A 4 -8.79 21.78 -3.84
C LEU A 4 -10.26 21.46 -3.58
N ALA A 5 -10.55 20.24 -3.16
CA ALA A 5 -11.91 19.83 -2.84
C ALA A 5 -12.50 20.63 -1.65
N SER A 6 -11.69 20.90 -0.61
CA SER A 6 -12.16 21.65 0.57
C SER A 6 -12.49 23.11 0.29
N LYS A 7 -12.04 23.65 -0.85
CA LYS A 7 -12.35 25.03 -1.29
C LYS A 7 -13.65 25.15 -2.10
N LEU A 8 -14.26 24.04 -2.44
CA LEU A 8 -15.54 24.03 -3.16
C LEU A 8 -16.68 24.30 -2.19
N ASP A 9 -17.51 25.28 -2.49
CA ASP A 9 -18.57 25.75 -1.58
C ASP A 9 -19.62 24.67 -1.23
N TYR A 10 -19.84 23.71 -2.13
CA TYR A 10 -20.79 22.64 -1.95
C TYR A 10 -20.21 21.41 -1.21
N ILE A 11 -18.91 21.41 -0.90
CA ILE A 11 -18.28 20.33 -0.14
C ILE A 11 -18.21 20.70 1.34
N ASP A 12 -18.88 19.92 2.16
CA ASP A 12 -18.91 20.10 3.61
C ASP A 12 -17.62 19.60 4.26
N LYS A 13 -17.14 18.40 3.86
CA LYS A 13 -16.01 17.71 4.46
C LYS A 13 -15.16 16.98 3.42
N VAL A 14 -13.88 16.87 3.70
CA VAL A 14 -12.94 16.01 2.97
C VAL A 14 -12.35 15.00 3.96
N LEU A 15 -12.58 13.72 3.73
CA LEU A 15 -12.01 12.63 4.51
C LEU A 15 -10.82 12.04 3.75
N PHE A 16 -9.61 12.18 4.30
CA PHE A 16 -8.42 11.49 3.80
C PHE A 16 -8.20 10.23 4.63
N VAL A 17 -8.40 9.08 3.99
CA VAL A 17 -8.45 7.77 4.66
C VAL A 17 -7.21 6.98 4.35
N VAL A 18 -6.40 6.71 5.37
CA VAL A 18 -5.16 5.93 5.28
C VAL A 18 -5.35 4.53 5.87
N ASP A 19 -4.55 3.57 5.39
CA ASP A 19 -4.61 2.18 5.87
C ASP A 19 -4.01 2.03 7.27
N ARG A 20 -2.90 2.71 7.58
CA ARG A 20 -2.15 2.52 8.83
C ARG A 20 -2.03 3.78 9.66
N LYS A 21 -1.95 3.59 10.99
CA LYS A 21 -1.77 4.70 11.95
C LYS A 21 -0.47 5.49 11.74
N ASP A 22 0.60 4.83 11.30
CA ASP A 22 1.89 5.47 11.09
C ASP A 22 1.86 6.45 9.92
N LEU A 23 1.04 6.16 8.90
CA LEU A 23 0.80 7.04 7.76
C LEU A 23 -0.01 8.28 8.15
N ASP A 24 -0.87 8.20 9.16
CA ASP A 24 -1.66 9.32 9.69
C ASP A 24 -0.73 10.49 10.12
N TYR A 25 0.32 10.19 10.88
CA TYR A 25 1.29 11.19 11.31
C TYR A 25 2.15 11.77 10.18
N GLN A 26 2.61 10.94 9.25
CA GLN A 26 3.39 11.41 8.10
C GLN A 26 2.53 12.29 7.18
N THR A 27 1.32 11.87 6.93
CA THR A 27 0.34 12.63 6.14
C THR A 27 0.06 13.98 6.76
N MET A 28 -0.12 14.05 8.09
CA MET A 28 -0.29 15.33 8.79
C MET A 28 0.89 16.27 8.60
N LYS A 29 2.12 15.76 8.72
CA LYS A 29 3.32 16.59 8.49
C LYS A 29 3.37 17.15 7.06
N GLU A 30 2.95 16.37 6.06
CA GLU A 30 2.91 16.86 4.70
C GLU A 30 1.82 17.92 4.50
N TYR A 31 0.64 17.77 5.12
CA TYR A 31 -0.39 18.81 5.09
C TYR A 31 0.09 20.10 5.78
N ASP A 32 0.75 20.00 6.93
CA ASP A 32 1.28 21.16 7.67
C ASP A 32 2.40 21.89 6.91
N ARG A 33 3.11 21.22 5.98
CA ARG A 33 4.08 21.85 5.07
C ARG A 33 3.41 22.76 4.04
N PHE A 34 2.24 22.39 3.58
CA PHE A 34 1.51 23.19 2.59
C PHE A 34 0.73 24.34 3.25
N GLU A 35 0.02 24.04 4.33
CA GLU A 35 -0.77 25.00 5.06
C GLU A 35 -0.94 24.51 6.51
N LYS A 36 -0.34 25.22 7.47
CA LYS A 36 -0.34 24.84 8.87
C LYS A 36 -1.76 24.82 9.44
N GLY A 37 -2.18 23.67 9.97
CA GLY A 37 -3.51 23.49 10.55
C GLY A 37 -4.62 23.24 9.51
N ALA A 38 -4.28 23.04 8.23
CA ALA A 38 -5.26 22.77 7.17
C ALA A 38 -5.98 21.41 7.33
N ALA A 39 -5.36 20.46 8.03
CA ALA A 39 -5.90 19.13 8.23
C ALA A 39 -5.91 18.74 9.72
N ASN A 40 -6.88 17.90 10.06
CA ASN A 40 -7.09 17.42 11.41
C ASN A 40 -6.93 15.90 11.48
N SER A 41 -5.96 15.41 12.25
CA SER A 41 -5.85 13.98 12.55
C SER A 41 -6.62 13.61 13.81
N ASN A 42 -6.82 12.31 14.01
CA ASN A 42 -7.54 11.82 15.18
C ASN A 42 -6.85 10.59 15.79
N THR A 43 -6.69 10.58 17.10
CA THR A 43 -6.14 9.47 17.87
C THR A 43 -7.20 8.45 18.28
N SER A 44 -8.47 8.85 18.27
CA SER A 44 -9.60 8.00 18.68
C SER A 44 -10.86 8.25 17.84
N THR A 45 -11.77 7.29 17.84
CA THR A 45 -13.10 7.43 17.21
C THR A 45 -13.93 8.55 17.82
N ALA A 46 -13.74 8.86 19.10
CA ALA A 46 -14.45 9.97 19.77
C ALA A 46 -13.97 11.34 19.25
N ILE A 47 -12.66 11.48 18.99
CA ILE A 47 -12.10 12.69 18.37
C ILE A 47 -12.57 12.79 16.92
N LEU A 48 -12.54 11.69 16.16
CA LEU A 48 -13.10 11.66 14.81
C LEU A 48 -14.54 12.15 14.77
N LYS A 49 -15.40 11.67 15.70
CA LYS A 49 -16.78 12.11 15.79
C LYS A 49 -16.89 13.62 15.99
N ARG A 50 -16.13 14.20 16.94
CA ARG A 50 -16.12 15.65 17.17
C ARG A 50 -15.67 16.44 15.94
N GLN A 51 -14.65 15.98 15.24
CA GLN A 51 -14.18 16.61 14.00
C GLN A 51 -15.23 16.55 12.86
N LEU A 52 -15.97 15.46 12.78
CA LEU A 52 -17.06 15.34 11.81
C LEU A 52 -18.23 16.26 12.12
N GLU A 53 -18.45 16.57 13.39
CA GLU A 53 -19.47 17.51 13.89
C GLU A 53 -19.03 18.99 13.80
N ASP A 54 -17.73 19.27 13.87
CA ASP A 54 -17.15 20.62 13.84
C ASP A 54 -17.07 21.16 12.40
N ASP A 55 -17.83 22.18 12.07
CA ASP A 55 -17.89 22.77 10.72
C ASP A 55 -16.56 23.43 10.29
N ASN A 56 -15.67 23.79 11.22
CA ASN A 56 -14.37 24.34 10.93
C ASN A 56 -13.35 23.26 10.50
N ALA A 57 -13.55 22.01 10.90
CA ALA A 57 -12.69 20.88 10.51
C ALA A 57 -13.04 20.41 9.09
N LYS A 58 -12.56 21.12 8.07
CA LYS A 58 -12.84 20.81 6.66
C LYS A 58 -12.14 19.54 6.18
N ILE A 59 -10.83 19.39 6.43
CA ILE A 59 -10.04 18.22 6.03
C ILE A 59 -9.76 17.37 7.27
N ILE A 60 -10.17 16.12 7.24
CA ILE A 60 -10.02 15.17 8.35
C ILE A 60 -9.23 13.97 7.86
N ILE A 61 -8.08 13.70 8.48
CA ILE A 61 -7.24 12.53 8.21
C ILE A 61 -7.61 11.44 9.21
N THR A 62 -7.95 10.27 8.73
CA THR A 62 -8.35 9.16 9.59
C THR A 62 -7.91 7.82 9.03
N THR A 63 -8.00 6.76 9.84
CA THR A 63 -7.76 5.41 9.35
C THR A 63 -9.06 4.72 8.97
N ILE A 64 -8.96 3.75 8.06
CA ILE A 64 -10.08 2.91 7.65
C ILE A 64 -10.80 2.31 8.86
N GLN A 65 -10.06 1.80 9.86
CA GLN A 65 -10.62 1.15 11.05
C GLN A 65 -11.42 2.11 11.93
N LYS A 66 -10.92 3.36 12.12
CA LYS A 66 -11.62 4.38 12.90
C LYS A 66 -12.92 4.79 12.21
N LEU A 67 -12.86 5.01 10.88
CA LEU A 67 -14.03 5.39 10.11
C LEU A 67 -15.09 4.29 10.12
N ALA A 68 -14.71 3.02 9.93
CA ALA A 68 -15.65 1.91 10.02
C ALA A 68 -16.28 1.74 11.42
N THR A 69 -15.46 1.93 12.46
CA THR A 69 -15.96 1.89 13.84
C THR A 69 -16.96 3.02 14.11
N PHE A 70 -16.67 4.21 13.58
CA PHE A 70 -17.58 5.35 13.66
C PHE A 70 -18.91 5.04 12.96
N ILE A 71 -18.89 4.57 11.73
CA ILE A 71 -20.07 4.22 10.93
C ILE A 71 -20.93 3.20 11.67
N LYS A 72 -20.33 2.10 12.16
CA LYS A 72 -21.05 1.04 12.87
C LYS A 72 -21.76 1.53 14.14
N LYS A 73 -21.13 2.47 14.87
CA LYS A 73 -21.66 2.99 16.14
C LYS A 73 -22.65 4.15 15.97
N ASN A 74 -22.69 4.79 14.83
CA ASN A 74 -23.44 6.04 14.62
C ASN A 74 -24.23 6.01 13.30
N ALA A 75 -24.96 4.92 13.03
CA ALA A 75 -25.65 4.67 11.75
C ALA A 75 -26.65 5.76 11.30
N GLY A 76 -27.17 6.59 12.22
CA GLY A 76 -28.08 7.70 11.92
C GLY A 76 -27.45 9.09 12.06
N HIS A 77 -26.13 9.19 12.04
CA HIS A 77 -25.44 10.47 12.23
C HIS A 77 -25.65 11.43 11.06
N ALA A 78 -25.90 12.71 11.34
CA ALA A 78 -26.19 13.73 10.32
C ALA A 78 -25.06 13.92 9.28
N VAL A 79 -23.82 13.55 9.62
CA VAL A 79 -22.69 13.64 8.69
C VAL A 79 -22.90 12.80 7.43
N PHE A 80 -23.70 11.73 7.49
CA PHE A 80 -23.97 10.88 6.33
C PHE A 80 -24.82 11.55 5.24
N ASP A 81 -25.50 12.63 5.58
CA ASP A 81 -26.30 13.45 4.66
C ASP A 81 -25.51 14.63 4.10
N LYS A 82 -24.34 14.98 4.69
CA LYS A 82 -23.45 16.04 4.21
C LYS A 82 -22.79 15.63 2.89
N HIS A 83 -22.39 16.63 2.09
CA HIS A 83 -21.66 16.41 0.84
C HIS A 83 -20.15 16.23 1.12
N ILE A 84 -19.66 15.04 0.93
CA ILE A 84 -18.33 14.63 1.40
C ILE A 84 -17.45 14.13 0.26
N VAL A 85 -16.20 14.53 0.27
CA VAL A 85 -15.15 13.92 -0.57
C VAL A 85 -14.39 12.92 0.28
N ILE A 86 -14.31 11.67 -0.16
CA ILE A 86 -13.56 10.60 0.50
C ILE A 86 -12.39 10.21 -0.39
N ILE A 87 -11.18 10.33 0.14
CA ILE A 87 -9.94 10.02 -0.57
C ILE A 87 -9.27 8.85 0.15
N PHE A 88 -9.09 7.74 -0.56
CA PHE A 88 -8.36 6.59 -0.05
C PHE A 88 -6.93 6.60 -0.55
N ASP A 89 -6.00 6.53 0.38
CA ASP A 89 -4.61 6.18 0.10
C ASP A 89 -4.44 4.67 0.14
N GLU A 90 -3.55 4.12 -0.70
CA GLU A 90 -3.35 2.68 -0.87
C GLU A 90 -4.70 1.93 -1.08
N CYS A 91 -5.52 2.46 -1.96
CA CYS A 91 -6.92 2.05 -2.10
C CYS A 91 -7.10 0.58 -2.48
N HIS A 92 -6.07 -0.08 -3.05
CA HIS A 92 -6.08 -1.51 -3.35
C HIS A 92 -6.28 -2.37 -2.09
N ARG A 93 -5.88 -1.90 -0.90
CA ARG A 93 -6.06 -2.61 0.37
C ARG A 93 -7.47 -2.50 0.93
N SER A 94 -8.17 -1.41 0.63
CA SER A 94 -9.48 -1.08 1.19
C SER A 94 -10.66 -1.42 0.29
N GLN A 95 -10.42 -1.63 -1.02
CA GLN A 95 -11.48 -1.66 -2.03
C GLN A 95 -12.40 -2.89 -1.95
N PHE A 96 -11.93 -4.03 -1.44
CA PHE A 96 -12.72 -5.26 -1.42
C PHE A 96 -13.27 -5.65 -0.05
N GLY A 97 -13.14 -4.79 0.95
CA GLY A 97 -13.57 -5.09 2.30
C GLY A 97 -15.02 -4.72 2.60
N ASP A 98 -15.56 -5.34 3.66
CA ASP A 98 -16.86 -4.95 4.23
C ASP A 98 -16.91 -3.49 4.66
N MET A 99 -15.75 -2.90 4.87
CA MET A 99 -15.54 -1.53 5.25
C MET A 99 -15.85 -0.54 4.11
N HIS A 100 -15.35 -0.83 2.90
CA HIS A 100 -15.69 -0.05 1.70
C HIS A 100 -17.20 -0.06 1.47
N LEU A 101 -17.82 -1.25 1.55
CA LEU A 101 -19.27 -1.39 1.41
C LEU A 101 -20.04 -0.62 2.49
N ALA A 102 -19.56 -0.60 3.74
CA ALA A 102 -20.17 0.16 4.80
C ALA A 102 -20.10 1.67 4.50
N ILE A 103 -18.96 2.18 4.07
CA ILE A 103 -18.78 3.59 3.72
C ILE A 103 -19.74 3.98 2.59
N THR A 104 -19.73 3.25 1.49
CA THR A 104 -20.58 3.55 0.32
C THR A 104 -22.06 3.40 0.60
N LYS A 105 -22.45 2.56 1.58
CA LYS A 105 -23.85 2.38 2.00
C LYS A 105 -24.37 3.52 2.85
N TYR A 106 -23.55 4.09 3.73
CA TYR A 106 -24.01 5.07 4.72
C TYR A 106 -23.93 6.51 4.26
N PHE A 107 -22.86 6.88 3.53
CA PHE A 107 -22.74 8.23 2.97
C PHE A 107 -23.63 8.36 1.73
N ARG A 108 -24.51 9.36 1.72
CA ARG A 108 -25.49 9.56 0.65
C ARG A 108 -24.99 10.45 -0.47
N ASN A 109 -24.28 11.53 -0.11
CA ASN A 109 -23.75 12.53 -1.03
C ASN A 109 -22.23 12.53 -0.93
N TYR A 110 -21.55 11.74 -1.77
CA TYR A 110 -20.10 11.63 -1.70
C TYR A 110 -19.45 11.53 -3.06
N HIS A 111 -18.21 12.00 -3.13
CA HIS A 111 -17.27 11.70 -4.19
C HIS A 111 -16.17 10.80 -3.64
N LEU A 112 -15.79 9.78 -4.39
CA LEU A 112 -14.82 8.79 -3.97
C LEU A 112 -13.61 8.83 -4.89
N PHE A 113 -12.41 9.01 -4.32
CA PHE A 113 -11.14 8.97 -5.01
C PHE A 113 -10.23 7.91 -4.41
N GLY A 114 -9.58 7.11 -5.25
CA GLY A 114 -8.60 6.12 -4.86
C GLY A 114 -7.22 6.44 -5.42
N PHE A 115 -6.20 6.44 -4.57
CA PHE A 115 -4.80 6.54 -4.95
C PHE A 115 -4.10 5.23 -4.65
N THR A 116 -3.33 4.70 -5.58
CA THR A 116 -2.58 3.46 -5.39
C THR A 116 -1.43 3.33 -6.38
N GLY A 117 -0.31 2.80 -5.90
CA GLY A 117 0.80 2.39 -6.76
C GLY A 117 0.58 1.01 -7.40
N THR A 118 -0.42 0.24 -6.94
CA THR A 118 -0.68 -1.14 -7.38
C THR A 118 -2.16 -1.36 -7.69
N PRO A 119 -2.69 -0.76 -8.78
CA PRO A 119 -4.08 -0.95 -9.15
C PRO A 119 -4.38 -2.42 -9.50
N ILE A 120 -5.60 -2.87 -9.18
CA ILE A 120 -6.06 -4.20 -9.51
C ILE A 120 -6.85 -4.12 -10.81
N PHE A 121 -6.31 -4.74 -11.85
CA PHE A 121 -6.93 -4.90 -13.15
C PHE A 121 -7.62 -6.26 -13.27
N ALA A 122 -8.44 -6.45 -14.29
CA ALA A 122 -9.13 -7.72 -14.53
C ALA A 122 -8.18 -8.93 -14.65
N VAL A 123 -6.99 -8.71 -15.23
CA VAL A 123 -5.95 -9.74 -15.44
C VAL A 123 -5.25 -10.20 -14.16
N ASN A 124 -5.21 -9.37 -13.12
CA ASN A 124 -4.58 -9.70 -11.84
C ASN A 124 -5.58 -9.75 -10.67
N ALA A 125 -6.86 -9.63 -10.97
CA ALA A 125 -7.93 -9.78 -9.99
C ALA A 125 -8.06 -11.25 -9.59
N GLY A 126 -7.73 -11.58 -8.35
CA GLY A 126 -7.87 -12.93 -7.80
C GLY A 126 -9.32 -13.44 -7.82
N ILE A 127 -9.50 -14.75 -7.63
CA ILE A 127 -10.82 -15.38 -7.48
C ILE A 127 -11.37 -15.02 -6.09
N GLY A 128 -11.87 -13.81 -5.95
CA GLY A 128 -12.44 -13.33 -4.69
C GLY A 128 -13.87 -13.81 -4.46
N LYS A 129 -14.30 -13.79 -3.18
CA LYS A 129 -15.65 -14.23 -2.75
C LYS A 129 -16.81 -13.35 -3.29
N LYS A 130 -16.53 -12.13 -3.76
CA LYS A 130 -17.55 -11.18 -4.28
C LYS A 130 -17.24 -10.79 -5.72
N PRO A 131 -18.06 -11.17 -6.69
CA PRO A 131 -17.79 -10.92 -8.12
C PRO A 131 -17.90 -9.45 -8.56
N THR A 132 -18.51 -8.59 -7.75
CA THR A 132 -18.87 -7.21 -8.14
C THR A 132 -17.84 -6.13 -7.81
N LEU A 133 -16.79 -6.45 -7.04
CA LEU A 133 -15.76 -5.49 -6.64
C LEU A 133 -14.38 -6.17 -6.74
N ARG A 134 -13.96 -6.54 -7.96
CA ARG A 134 -12.68 -7.23 -8.19
C ARG A 134 -11.58 -6.32 -8.67
N THR A 135 -11.91 -5.21 -9.33
CA THR A 135 -10.95 -4.29 -9.89
C THR A 135 -11.02 -2.93 -9.22
N THR A 136 -9.93 -2.15 -9.34
CA THR A 136 -9.89 -0.78 -8.84
C THR A 136 -10.95 0.08 -9.53
N GLU A 137 -11.15 -0.10 -10.83
CA GLU A 137 -12.17 0.59 -11.62
C GLU A 137 -13.59 0.30 -11.11
N GLN A 138 -13.92 -0.96 -10.79
CA GLN A 138 -15.23 -1.30 -10.22
C GLN A 138 -15.50 -0.64 -8.87
N ALA A 139 -14.45 -0.36 -8.09
CA ALA A 139 -14.59 0.25 -6.76
C ALA A 139 -14.59 1.78 -6.80
N PHE A 140 -13.82 2.40 -7.67
CA PHE A 140 -13.55 3.83 -7.68
C PHE A 140 -13.95 4.55 -8.97
N GLY A 141 -14.38 3.83 -10.00
CA GLY A 141 -14.69 4.39 -11.32
C GLY A 141 -13.46 4.52 -12.21
N ASP A 142 -13.57 5.38 -13.21
CA ASP A 142 -12.56 5.57 -14.25
C ASP A 142 -11.20 6.00 -13.71
N GLN A 143 -10.14 5.53 -14.35
CA GLN A 143 -8.78 5.95 -14.06
C GLN A 143 -8.55 7.39 -14.56
N LEU A 144 -8.40 8.32 -13.63
CA LEU A 144 -8.26 9.75 -13.94
C LEU A 144 -6.83 10.16 -14.28
N HIS A 145 -5.83 9.52 -13.69
CA HIS A 145 -4.42 9.88 -13.85
C HIS A 145 -3.51 8.68 -13.61
N THR A 146 -2.38 8.68 -14.30
CA THR A 146 -1.31 7.69 -14.14
C THR A 146 0.03 8.40 -14.06
N TYR A 147 0.86 8.01 -13.09
CA TYR A 147 2.25 8.42 -12.97
C TYR A 147 3.10 7.18 -12.69
N THR A 148 3.71 6.66 -13.73
CA THR A 148 4.44 5.39 -13.68
C THR A 148 5.89 5.60 -13.24
N ILE A 149 6.59 4.48 -12.94
CA ILE A 149 8.03 4.51 -12.66
C ILE A 149 8.83 5.08 -13.85
N VAL A 150 8.36 4.89 -15.07
CA VAL A 150 8.98 5.44 -16.29
C VAL A 150 8.86 6.95 -16.30
N ASP A 151 7.69 7.48 -15.98
CA ASP A 151 7.46 8.93 -15.86
C ASP A 151 8.35 9.51 -14.77
N ALA A 152 8.43 8.86 -13.61
CA ALA A 152 9.26 9.29 -12.48
C ALA A 152 10.76 9.29 -12.80
N ILE A 153 11.24 8.34 -13.61
CA ILE A 153 12.63 8.30 -14.10
C ILE A 153 12.88 9.44 -15.10
N ASN A 154 11.95 9.66 -16.04
CA ASN A 154 12.05 10.74 -17.01
C ASN A 154 12.08 12.11 -16.34
N ASP A 155 11.26 12.30 -15.31
CA ASP A 155 11.20 13.53 -14.50
C ASP A 155 12.38 13.64 -13.51
N ARG A 156 13.26 12.66 -13.46
CA ARG A 156 14.41 12.58 -12.53
C ARG A 156 14.02 12.53 -11.05
N ASN A 157 12.81 12.15 -10.74
CA ASN A 157 12.32 11.91 -9.37
C ASN A 157 12.77 10.56 -8.82
N VAL A 158 13.08 9.61 -9.70
CA VAL A 158 13.59 8.27 -9.37
C VAL A 158 14.81 7.97 -10.26
N LEU A 159 15.81 7.34 -9.67
CA LEU A 159 16.98 6.89 -10.42
C LEU A 159 16.60 5.71 -11.35
N PRO A 160 17.18 5.65 -12.55
CA PRO A 160 17.02 4.48 -13.41
C PRO A 160 17.57 3.23 -12.72
N PHE A 161 16.92 2.11 -12.97
CA PHE A 161 17.34 0.82 -12.42
C PHE A 161 17.51 -0.22 -13.52
N ARG A 162 18.29 -1.23 -13.22
CA ARG A 162 18.47 -2.41 -14.06
C ARG A 162 17.94 -3.63 -13.31
N VAL A 163 17.20 -4.47 -14.03
CA VAL A 163 16.75 -5.77 -13.53
C VAL A 163 17.62 -6.86 -14.10
N ASP A 164 18.27 -7.63 -13.23
CA ASP A 164 19.02 -8.82 -13.61
C ASP A 164 18.20 -10.05 -13.22
N TYR A 165 17.94 -10.93 -14.19
CA TYR A 165 17.24 -12.18 -13.98
C TYR A 165 18.24 -13.29 -13.72
N ILE A 166 18.06 -14.00 -12.60
CA ILE A 166 18.94 -15.08 -12.16
C ILE A 166 18.13 -16.35 -12.06
N LYS A 167 18.54 -17.39 -12.79
CA LYS A 167 17.93 -18.70 -12.71
C LYS A 167 18.40 -19.39 -11.43
N THR A 168 17.51 -19.65 -10.51
CA THR A 168 17.79 -20.32 -9.23
C THR A 168 17.14 -21.70 -9.09
N MET A 169 16.39 -22.11 -10.10
CA MET A 169 15.78 -23.43 -10.22
C MET A 169 15.86 -23.88 -11.67
N ASP A 170 16.20 -25.14 -11.90
CA ASP A 170 16.08 -25.77 -13.20
C ASP A 170 14.66 -26.30 -13.35
N MET A 171 13.90 -25.70 -14.27
CA MET A 171 12.60 -26.21 -14.71
C MET A 171 12.79 -26.77 -16.11
N GLU A 172 12.19 -27.92 -16.39
CA GLU A 172 12.15 -28.44 -17.74
C GLU A 172 11.33 -27.49 -18.63
N PRO A 173 11.79 -27.24 -19.87
CA PRO A 173 11.22 -26.18 -20.71
C PRO A 173 9.78 -26.39 -21.17
N ASP A 174 9.21 -27.59 -21.02
CA ASP A 174 7.91 -27.97 -21.58
C ASP A 174 6.81 -28.21 -20.54
N ILE A 175 7.00 -27.83 -19.27
CA ILE A 175 5.93 -27.96 -18.27
C ILE A 175 5.12 -26.68 -18.25
N ASP A 176 3.88 -26.77 -18.76
CA ASP A 176 2.89 -25.67 -18.63
C ASP A 176 2.61 -25.39 -17.15
N ASP A 177 2.63 -24.14 -16.73
CA ASP A 177 2.39 -23.68 -15.34
C ASP A 177 1.11 -24.25 -14.70
N LYS A 178 0.21 -24.79 -15.53
CA LYS A 178 -1.05 -25.41 -15.10
C LYS A 178 -0.93 -26.89 -14.72
N GLU A 179 0.11 -27.58 -15.13
CA GLU A 179 0.30 -29.01 -14.85
C GLU A 179 1.08 -29.28 -13.55
N VAL A 180 1.65 -28.24 -12.95
CA VAL A 180 2.44 -28.36 -11.72
C VAL A 180 1.56 -28.12 -10.48
N TRP A 181 0.45 -28.83 -10.37
CA TRP A 181 -0.49 -28.69 -9.24
C TRP A 181 0.05 -29.25 -7.91
N ASP A 182 1.09 -30.08 -7.95
CA ASP A 182 1.62 -30.81 -6.80
C ASP A 182 2.97 -30.30 -6.27
N ILE A 183 3.53 -29.23 -6.86
CA ILE A 183 4.71 -28.60 -6.25
C ILE A 183 4.21 -27.60 -5.19
N ASP A 184 4.50 -27.90 -3.95
CA ASP A 184 4.43 -26.97 -2.84
C ASP A 184 5.34 -25.77 -3.18
N ARG A 185 4.75 -24.73 -3.79
CA ARG A 185 5.47 -23.50 -4.23
C ARG A 185 6.27 -22.91 -3.08
N GLU A 186 5.69 -22.90 -1.89
CA GLU A 186 6.34 -22.40 -0.68
C GLU A 186 7.59 -23.20 -0.37
N ARG A 187 7.52 -24.53 -0.42
CA ARG A 187 8.65 -25.43 -0.21
C ARG A 187 9.73 -25.26 -1.27
N ALA A 188 9.36 -25.08 -2.55
CA ALA A 188 10.29 -24.84 -3.64
C ALA A 188 11.00 -23.48 -3.48
N PHE A 189 10.28 -22.43 -3.11
CA PHE A 189 10.85 -21.10 -2.87
C PHE A 189 11.75 -21.06 -1.63
N LEU A 190 11.45 -21.86 -0.61
CA LEU A 190 12.20 -21.95 0.65
C LEU A 190 13.28 -23.04 0.63
N ALA A 191 13.49 -23.72 -0.50
CA ALA A 191 14.53 -24.75 -0.63
C ALA A 191 15.90 -24.19 -0.22
N PRO A 192 16.63 -24.85 0.71
CA PRO A 192 17.91 -24.36 1.23
C PRO A 192 18.94 -24.07 0.13
N GLU A 193 18.96 -24.89 -0.92
CA GLU A 193 19.85 -24.75 -2.05
C GLU A 193 19.56 -23.48 -2.87
N ARG A 194 18.28 -23.21 -3.12
CA ARG A 194 17.87 -21.98 -3.77
C ARG A 194 18.24 -20.74 -2.96
N ILE A 195 17.99 -20.77 -1.66
CA ILE A 195 18.34 -19.66 -0.76
C ILE A 195 19.85 -19.43 -0.77
N ARG A 196 20.63 -20.52 -0.76
CA ARG A 196 22.10 -20.44 -0.86
C ARG A 196 22.53 -19.77 -2.17
N LEU A 197 22.00 -20.18 -3.33
CA LEU A 197 22.33 -19.60 -4.63
C LEU A 197 21.99 -18.09 -4.67
N VAL A 198 20.83 -17.70 -4.15
CA VAL A 198 20.44 -16.28 -4.04
C VAL A 198 21.43 -15.52 -3.16
N THR A 199 21.79 -16.09 -2.02
CA THR A 199 22.72 -15.45 -1.06
C THR A 199 24.12 -15.32 -1.65
N ASP A 200 24.65 -16.36 -2.27
CA ASP A 200 25.97 -16.35 -2.92
C ASP A 200 26.04 -15.31 -4.03
N TYR A 201 24.95 -15.19 -4.83
CA TYR A 201 24.88 -14.14 -5.84
C TYR A 201 24.90 -12.73 -5.23
N ILE A 202 24.13 -12.51 -4.17
CA ILE A 202 24.08 -11.22 -3.47
C ILE A 202 25.46 -10.89 -2.91
N LEU A 203 26.11 -11.83 -2.22
CA LEU A 203 27.44 -11.62 -1.64
C LEU A 203 28.47 -11.29 -2.71
N THR A 204 28.46 -12.03 -3.81
CA THR A 204 29.43 -11.83 -4.91
C THR A 204 29.31 -10.46 -5.57
N HIS A 205 28.07 -9.93 -5.67
CA HIS A 205 27.81 -8.69 -6.40
C HIS A 205 27.48 -7.50 -5.49
N PHE A 206 27.54 -7.67 -4.17
CA PHE A 206 27.12 -6.67 -3.20
C PHE A 206 27.85 -5.34 -3.37
N ASP A 207 29.18 -5.38 -3.39
CA ASP A 207 30.01 -4.16 -3.48
C ASP A 207 29.79 -3.43 -4.80
N GLN A 208 29.63 -4.18 -5.88
CA GLN A 208 29.37 -3.61 -7.20
C GLN A 208 28.02 -2.92 -7.29
N LYS A 209 26.97 -3.57 -6.74
CA LYS A 209 25.58 -3.09 -6.83
C LYS A 209 25.24 -2.01 -5.81
N THR A 210 25.98 -1.95 -4.70
CA THR A 210 25.73 -0.98 -3.61
C THR A 210 26.72 0.17 -3.62
N TYR A 211 27.56 0.32 -4.66
CA TYR A 211 28.58 1.37 -4.73
C TYR A 211 29.45 1.46 -3.47
N ARG A 212 29.89 0.32 -2.93
CA ARG A 212 30.78 0.19 -1.77
C ARG A 212 30.33 0.85 -0.48
N GLY A 213 29.05 1.08 -0.27
CA GLY A 213 28.72 1.66 1.03
C GLY A 213 27.34 2.24 1.24
N SER A 214 26.46 2.26 0.27
CA SER A 214 25.06 2.60 0.57
C SER A 214 24.27 1.32 0.89
N LYS A 215 24.23 0.99 1.85
CA LYS A 215 24.23 0.15 3.01
C LYS A 215 23.01 -0.69 3.34
N THR A 216 21.79 -0.40 3.01
CA THR A 216 20.74 -0.87 3.92
C THR A 216 19.63 -1.69 3.29
N TYR A 217 19.36 -1.54 2.02
CA TYR A 217 18.19 -2.15 1.40
C TYR A 217 18.31 -3.67 1.19
N THR A 218 19.46 -4.12 0.76
CA THR A 218 19.74 -5.55 0.53
C THR A 218 19.69 -6.34 1.83
N PHE A 219 20.12 -5.72 2.93
CA PHE A 219 20.15 -6.33 4.24
C PHE A 219 18.76 -6.62 4.81
N SER A 220 17.81 -5.71 4.65
CA SER A 220 16.43 -5.91 5.12
C SER A 220 15.72 -7.05 4.38
N VAL A 221 15.96 -7.17 3.07
CA VAL A 221 15.41 -8.28 2.27
C VAL A 221 15.97 -9.62 2.73
N LEU A 222 17.28 -9.70 2.97
CA LEU A 222 17.92 -10.94 3.46
C LEU A 222 17.48 -11.31 4.86
N GLN A 223 17.26 -10.35 5.74
CA GLN A 223 16.76 -10.61 7.08
C GLN A 223 15.36 -11.24 7.03
N ASN A 224 14.49 -10.74 6.18
CA ASN A 224 13.16 -11.33 5.99
C ASN A 224 13.23 -12.75 5.40
N ILE A 225 14.13 -12.98 4.45
CA ILE A 225 14.37 -14.33 3.90
C ILE A 225 14.88 -15.28 4.99
N ALA A 226 15.76 -14.82 5.88
CA ALA A 226 16.32 -15.65 6.94
C ALA A 226 15.36 -15.92 8.09
N ASP A 227 14.43 -15.02 8.37
CA ASP A 227 13.38 -15.23 9.37
C ASP A 227 12.44 -16.38 8.98
N VAL A 228 12.30 -16.60 7.66
CA VAL A 228 11.48 -17.67 7.09
C VAL A 228 12.32 -18.91 6.76
N ALA A 229 13.62 -18.75 6.57
CA ALA A 229 14.52 -19.79 6.09
C ALA A 229 15.18 -20.61 7.21
N SER A 230 15.60 -21.81 6.84
CA SER A 230 16.42 -22.72 7.61
C SER A 230 17.70 -22.07 8.17
N ALA A 231 18.45 -22.83 9.01
CA ALA A 231 19.74 -22.42 9.56
C ALA A 231 20.74 -21.83 8.52
N SER A 232 20.64 -22.26 7.26
CA SER A 232 21.48 -21.76 6.15
C SER A 232 21.30 -20.30 5.84
N GLY A 233 20.05 -19.79 5.86
CA GLY A 233 19.77 -18.37 5.60
C GLY A 233 20.29 -17.49 6.74
N ARG A 234 20.19 -17.95 8.00
CA ARG A 234 20.72 -17.22 9.16
C ARG A 234 22.25 -17.14 9.12
N ALA A 235 22.92 -18.23 8.76
CA ALA A 235 24.38 -18.27 8.60
C ALA A 235 24.86 -17.29 7.52
N ALA A 236 24.15 -17.18 6.40
CA ALA A 236 24.46 -16.24 5.32
C ALA A 236 24.31 -14.77 5.76
N ILE A 237 23.29 -14.43 6.56
CA ILE A 237 23.13 -13.10 7.14
C ILE A 237 24.29 -12.75 8.09
N GLU A 238 24.72 -13.68 8.92
CA GLU A 238 25.85 -13.44 9.82
C GLU A 238 27.17 -13.23 9.03
N GLU A 239 27.37 -13.95 7.93
CA GLU A 239 28.51 -13.73 7.04
C GLU A 239 28.47 -12.31 6.41
N ILE A 240 27.29 -11.85 5.96
CA ILE A 240 27.14 -10.48 5.44
C ILE A 240 27.44 -9.45 6.52
N LYS A 241 26.92 -9.63 7.74
CA LYS A 241 27.21 -8.74 8.87
C LYS A 241 28.70 -8.66 9.19
N GLN A 242 29.42 -9.77 9.09
CA GLN A 242 30.87 -9.78 9.32
C GLN A 242 31.65 -9.06 8.23
N LYS A 243 31.22 -9.16 6.96
CA LYS A 243 31.83 -8.43 5.85
C LYS A 243 31.55 -6.93 5.86
N GLN A 244 30.53 -6.48 6.57
CA GLN A 244 30.17 -5.06 6.69
C GLN A 244 30.85 -4.35 7.89
N ARG A 245 31.48 -5.10 8.78
CA ARG A 245 32.33 -4.56 9.87
C ARG A 245 33.77 -4.43 9.41
#